data_c458932cedce8681d6e8919f8771f25c
#
_entry.id   c458932cedce8681d6e8919f8771f25c
#
_cell.length_a   1.000
_cell.length_b   1.000
_cell.length_c   1.000
_cell.angle_alpha   90.00
_cell.angle_beta   90.00
_cell.angle_gamma   90.00
#
_symmetry.space_group_name_H-M   'P 1'
#
loop_
_entity.id
_entity.type
_entity.pdbx_description
1 polymer ?
#
loop_
_entity_poly.entity_id
_entity_poly.type
_entity_poly.pdbx_seq_one_letter_code
_entity_poly.pdbx_strand_id
1 'polypeptide(L)'
;MQRETIYHIQSSFATGEISPEVANRIDLDKYAAALLTAENAYIRPYGSVYKRGGTLYCGMTKTEKVILKEFTATDGSFMLEMGDRYIRIWKGNNYTGIELVTPFTENELKELRTCQSADVMFIASGTHPIQKLSRYSDTNWIIGDYEIKKPYFDISLSTEMEGKVDTAYDSAGNYTFNCKKDGTYTITIAGGGGGGAGGTWQKHFGLINKKGGDGGRGAIITKKMNLTKGTTYNVKVGEGGSGGEGTYGENGTDGTPSSFDGITAVGGKRGLGNGSDGDNMGNGGIGGTGGTGKENGTPGDAGWVNIKLDAELSITPSGTTGNITLAASKNYFSENMVGAYVQISQELDSQTVTQNGNGTSGEVLCGKAWKVITHGTWTGTVTVQKSTNNGPWKDYRTYKANDDFNASESGTVEEYTRLRIVATAGNTDLTALPYTHVGMVKITGYISPTEVNAEVIDSLANTNAADYICLNAWNDQFGYPSAIGFFQDRLCVAATKKQPYMLWLSRSGDYNNFSVEKISGTVTDDSAVALAFINRKQQTIEHLVPESDLVIMTGGNEWILSGGTAVTPTKANPKMQTSRGTTNVIPLSIGGRVIFVQHRGKTVRDMQYRFESDSYDGADLTLLAKHI
;
A
#
# COMPACT_ATOMS: atom_id res chain seq x y z
N MET A 1 -2.81 31.78 83.06
CA MET A 1 -2.30 31.24 81.75
C MET A 1 -3.03 31.94 80.65
N GLN A 2 -2.38 32.86 79.95
CA GLN A 2 -2.89 33.42 78.74
C GLN A 2 -2.89 32.30 77.69
N ARG A 3 -4.01 32.01 77.04
CA ARG A 3 -4.07 31.11 75.89
C ARG A 3 -3.52 31.88 74.69
N GLU A 4 -2.33 31.52 74.25
CA GLU A 4 -1.84 31.97 72.96
C GLU A 4 -2.74 31.36 71.88
N THR A 5 -3.42 32.22 71.10
CA THR A 5 -4.22 31.81 69.96
C THR A 5 -3.30 31.84 68.74
N ILE A 6 -2.97 30.65 68.24
CA ILE A 6 -2.21 30.51 66.99
C ILE A 6 -3.19 30.66 65.83
N TYR A 7 -2.98 31.64 64.98
CA TYR A 7 -3.73 31.85 63.74
C TYR A 7 -3.00 31.17 62.60
N HIS A 8 -3.65 30.20 61.95
CA HIS A 8 -3.18 29.68 60.68
C HIS A 8 -3.59 30.63 59.59
N ILE A 9 -2.63 31.22 58.88
CA ILE A 9 -2.85 32.12 57.76
C ILE A 9 -2.56 31.33 56.48
N GLN A 10 -3.56 31.12 55.64
CA GLN A 10 -3.40 30.62 54.27
C GLN A 10 -3.23 31.80 53.32
N SER A 11 -2.01 32.03 52.83
CA SER A 11 -1.65 33.21 52.04
C SER A 11 -1.79 32.99 50.52
N SER A 12 -1.98 31.74 50.09
CA SER A 12 -2.07 31.39 48.67
C SER A 12 -2.97 30.17 48.48
N PHE A 13 -3.62 30.11 47.33
CA PHE A 13 -4.43 28.97 46.88
C PHE A 13 -3.91 28.37 45.58
N ALA A 14 -2.62 28.58 45.24
CA ALA A 14 -2.01 28.25 43.97
C ALA A 14 -2.00 26.75 43.66
N THR A 15 -2.15 25.86 44.64
CA THR A 15 -2.24 24.42 44.43
C THR A 15 -3.59 24.00 43.80
N GLY A 16 -4.64 24.79 44.01
CA GLY A 16 -5.98 24.43 43.55
C GLY A 16 -6.68 23.43 44.46
N GLU A 17 -7.71 22.79 43.94
CA GLU A 17 -8.47 21.75 44.63
C GLU A 17 -7.67 20.46 44.72
N ILE A 18 -7.65 19.82 45.90
CA ILE A 18 -6.99 18.53 46.10
C ILE A 18 -7.99 17.47 46.57
N SER A 19 -7.66 16.20 46.28
CA SER A 19 -8.49 15.05 46.66
C SER A 19 -8.71 15.00 48.17
N PRO A 20 -9.92 14.65 48.64
CA PRO A 20 -10.16 14.33 50.04
C PRO A 20 -9.24 13.23 50.61
N GLU A 21 -8.71 12.36 49.76
CA GLU A 21 -7.75 11.31 50.17
C GLU A 21 -6.42 11.85 50.68
N VAL A 22 -6.05 13.08 50.30
CA VAL A 22 -4.86 13.77 50.79
C VAL A 22 -5.18 14.77 51.90
N ALA A 23 -6.40 14.75 52.47
CA ALA A 23 -6.77 15.58 53.58
C ALA A 23 -5.88 15.31 54.79
N ASN A 24 -5.48 16.39 55.48
CA ASN A 24 -4.57 16.36 56.66
C ASN A 24 -3.11 15.91 56.37
N ARG A 25 -2.72 15.78 55.10
CA ARG A 25 -1.34 15.51 54.70
C ARG A 25 -0.49 16.79 54.75
N ILE A 26 -0.26 17.30 55.97
CA ILE A 26 0.54 18.52 56.24
C ILE A 26 2.01 18.38 55.87
N ASP A 27 2.45 17.14 55.64
CA ASP A 27 3.80 16.80 55.15
C ASP A 27 3.99 17.12 53.67
N LEU A 28 2.91 17.41 52.92
CA LEU A 28 2.98 17.81 51.52
C LEU A 28 3.13 19.33 51.42
N ASP A 29 4.21 19.81 50.82
CA ASP A 29 4.48 21.25 50.61
C ASP A 29 3.30 21.99 49.94
N LYS A 30 2.61 21.33 49.05
CA LYS A 30 1.47 21.87 48.30
C LYS A 30 0.19 21.95 49.14
N TYR A 31 0.11 21.24 50.28
CA TYR A 31 -1.09 21.18 51.10
C TYR A 31 -1.49 22.54 51.69
N ALA A 32 -0.51 23.31 52.14
CA ALA A 32 -0.73 24.64 52.73
C ALA A 32 -1.31 25.69 51.77
N ALA A 33 -1.19 25.46 50.47
CA ALA A 33 -1.73 26.33 49.41
C ALA A 33 -2.90 25.67 48.65
N ALA A 34 -3.53 24.64 49.20
CA ALA A 34 -4.60 23.88 48.57
C ALA A 34 -5.99 24.33 49.01
N LEU A 35 -7.00 24.00 48.23
CA LEU A 35 -8.41 24.16 48.52
C LEU A 35 -9.05 22.78 48.66
N LEU A 36 -10.02 22.68 49.57
CA LEU A 36 -10.87 21.50 49.69
C LEU A 36 -11.88 21.43 48.54
N THR A 37 -12.39 22.58 48.12
CA THR A 37 -13.36 22.71 47.02
C THR A 37 -13.14 24.03 46.30
N ALA A 38 -13.19 24.02 44.98
CA ALA A 38 -13.01 25.19 44.11
C ALA A 38 -14.11 25.31 43.03
N GLU A 39 -15.37 25.23 43.41
CA GLU A 39 -16.50 25.33 42.52
C GLU A 39 -16.71 26.76 42.01
N ASN A 40 -16.96 26.93 40.70
CA ASN A 40 -17.18 28.22 40.06
C ASN A 40 -16.12 29.29 40.34
N ALA A 41 -14.87 28.85 40.48
CA ALA A 41 -13.73 29.69 40.80
C ALA A 41 -12.56 29.47 39.84
N TYR A 42 -11.82 30.53 39.55
CA TYR A 42 -10.52 30.47 38.87
C TYR A 42 -9.40 30.76 39.87
N ILE A 43 -8.40 29.88 39.85
CA ILE A 43 -7.20 30.03 40.69
C ILE A 43 -6.12 30.61 39.78
N ARG A 44 -5.54 31.74 40.19
CA ARG A 44 -4.45 32.35 39.44
C ARG A 44 -3.10 31.82 39.92
N PRO A 45 -2.07 31.85 39.09
CA PRO A 45 -0.73 31.37 39.44
C PRO A 45 -0.15 32.03 40.69
N TYR A 46 -0.57 33.27 41.00
CA TYR A 46 -0.15 34.01 42.19
C TYR A 46 -0.90 33.61 43.47
N GLY A 47 -1.78 32.62 43.40
CA GLY A 47 -2.52 32.08 44.52
C GLY A 47 -3.81 32.79 44.88
N SER A 48 -4.26 33.79 44.11
CA SER A 48 -5.57 34.42 44.31
C SER A 48 -6.69 33.60 43.65
N VAL A 49 -7.88 33.62 44.28
CA VAL A 49 -9.10 32.97 43.78
C VAL A 49 -10.09 34.02 43.27
N TYR A 50 -10.61 33.82 42.05
CA TYR A 50 -11.60 34.70 41.43
C TYR A 50 -12.85 33.89 41.11
N LYS A 51 -13.99 34.50 41.35
CA LYS A 51 -15.28 33.94 40.92
C LYS A 51 -15.34 33.84 39.40
N ARG A 52 -15.81 32.70 38.91
CA ARG A 52 -16.11 32.54 37.48
C ARG A 52 -17.12 33.57 37.02
N GLY A 53 -16.89 34.18 35.85
CA GLY A 53 -17.88 35.06 35.21
C GLY A 53 -19.19 34.34 34.93
N GLY A 54 -20.25 35.12 34.75
CA GLY A 54 -21.56 34.60 34.32
C GLY A 54 -21.52 34.03 32.90
N THR A 55 -22.54 33.28 32.54
CA THR A 55 -22.77 32.79 31.18
C THR A 55 -23.80 33.67 30.49
N LEU A 56 -23.58 33.95 29.20
CA LEU A 56 -24.51 34.64 28.34
C LEU A 56 -25.24 33.60 27.47
N TYR A 57 -26.58 33.65 27.49
CA TYR A 57 -27.37 32.86 26.57
C TYR A 57 -27.29 33.45 25.16
N CYS A 58 -26.83 32.66 24.17
CA CYS A 58 -26.68 33.10 22.78
C CYS A 58 -27.80 32.57 21.88
N GLY A 59 -28.44 31.47 22.23
CA GLY A 59 -29.54 30.88 21.45
C GLY A 59 -29.69 29.38 21.72
N MET A 60 -30.71 28.79 21.10
CA MET A 60 -30.94 27.34 21.15
C MET A 60 -30.26 26.63 20.01
N THR A 61 -29.64 25.48 20.30
CA THR A 61 -29.15 24.53 19.30
C THR A 61 -30.35 23.91 18.57
N LYS A 62 -30.12 23.44 17.32
CA LYS A 62 -31.18 22.79 16.53
C LYS A 62 -31.54 21.40 17.08
N THR A 63 -30.54 20.66 17.59
CA THR A 63 -30.70 19.33 18.20
C THR A 63 -30.13 19.34 19.62
N GLU A 64 -30.52 18.37 20.46
CA GLU A 64 -30.02 18.26 21.83
C GLU A 64 -28.51 17.94 21.89
N LYS A 65 -28.03 17.09 20.99
CA LYS A 65 -26.64 16.71 20.95
C LYS A 65 -25.94 17.42 19.80
N VAL A 66 -25.03 18.29 20.16
CA VAL A 66 -24.17 19.03 19.23
C VAL A 66 -22.75 19.07 19.76
N ILE A 67 -21.80 19.30 18.86
CA ILE A 67 -20.46 19.73 19.20
C ILE A 67 -20.20 21.13 18.66
N LEU A 68 -19.39 21.89 19.37
CA LEU A 68 -19.00 23.24 18.97
C LEU A 68 -17.55 23.22 18.52
N LYS A 69 -17.28 23.80 17.34
CA LYS A 69 -15.93 23.96 16.80
C LYS A 69 -15.68 25.40 16.43
N GLU A 70 -14.52 25.90 16.80
CA GLU A 70 -14.08 27.23 16.37
C GLU A 70 -13.60 27.18 14.92
N PHE A 71 -13.94 28.25 14.18
CA PHE A 71 -13.40 28.53 12.85
C PHE A 71 -12.85 29.95 12.88
N THR A 72 -11.52 30.08 12.75
CA THR A 72 -10.84 31.37 12.82
C THR A 72 -10.56 31.88 11.42
N ALA A 73 -11.12 33.04 11.07
CA ALA A 73 -10.84 33.74 9.83
C ALA A 73 -10.03 35.01 10.07
N THR A 74 -9.49 35.61 9.02
CA THR A 74 -8.68 36.85 9.11
C THR A 74 -9.45 38.03 9.71
N ASP A 75 -10.76 38.05 9.50
CA ASP A 75 -11.69 39.13 9.90
C ASP A 75 -12.57 38.76 11.11
N GLY A 76 -12.24 37.69 11.83
CA GLY A 76 -12.92 37.28 13.05
C GLY A 76 -13.08 35.78 13.21
N SER A 77 -13.66 35.38 14.33
CA SER A 77 -13.92 33.97 14.65
C SER A 77 -15.39 33.65 14.50
N PHE A 78 -15.65 32.43 14.08
CA PHE A 78 -16.98 31.84 13.97
C PHE A 78 -17.05 30.61 14.87
N MET A 79 -18.26 30.31 15.35
CA MET A 79 -18.54 29.05 16.01
C MET A 79 -19.40 28.18 15.10
N LEU A 80 -18.94 26.97 14.86
CA LEU A 80 -19.65 25.95 14.10
C LEU A 80 -20.41 25.06 15.09
N GLU A 81 -21.75 25.15 15.05
CA GLU A 81 -22.63 24.19 15.72
C GLU A 81 -22.81 22.99 14.78
N MET A 82 -22.20 21.87 15.12
CA MET A 82 -22.28 20.64 14.36
C MET A 82 -23.25 19.67 15.05
N GLY A 83 -24.31 19.31 14.36
CA GLY A 83 -25.32 18.36 14.85
C GLY A 83 -25.64 17.28 13.83
N ASP A 84 -26.72 16.53 14.05
CA ASP A 84 -27.12 15.44 13.17
C ASP A 84 -27.38 15.93 11.74
N ARG A 85 -26.46 15.63 10.84
CA ARG A 85 -26.48 15.97 9.40
C ARG A 85 -26.51 17.46 9.07
N TYR A 86 -26.04 18.35 9.98
CA TYR A 86 -25.95 19.78 9.70
C TYR A 86 -24.77 20.46 10.39
N ILE A 87 -24.37 21.61 9.86
CA ILE A 87 -23.52 22.62 10.50
C ILE A 87 -24.22 23.96 10.42
N ARG A 88 -24.43 24.64 11.59
CA ARG A 88 -24.87 26.02 11.68
C ARG A 88 -23.70 26.93 12.00
N ILE A 89 -23.70 28.10 11.37
CA ILE A 89 -22.64 29.09 11.52
C ILE A 89 -23.10 30.19 12.48
N TRP A 90 -22.31 30.43 13.53
CA TRP A 90 -22.53 31.51 14.50
C TRP A 90 -21.40 32.50 14.41
N LYS A 91 -21.67 33.81 14.44
CA LYS A 91 -20.71 34.89 14.53
C LYS A 91 -20.97 35.73 15.77
N GLY A 92 -19.98 35.86 16.66
CA GLY A 92 -20.21 36.44 17.99
C GLY A 92 -21.25 35.62 18.75
N ASN A 93 -22.34 36.31 19.20
CA ASN A 93 -23.39 35.67 19.97
C ASN A 93 -24.65 35.34 19.14
N ASN A 94 -24.60 35.48 17.81
CA ASN A 94 -25.76 35.36 16.96
C ASN A 94 -25.63 34.25 15.93
N TYR A 95 -26.73 33.52 15.71
CA TYR A 95 -26.84 32.61 14.56
C TYR A 95 -26.94 33.44 13.27
N THR A 96 -26.10 33.14 12.29
CA THR A 96 -26.03 33.88 11.02
C THR A 96 -27.14 33.56 10.03
N GLY A 97 -27.96 32.55 10.30
CA GLY A 97 -28.96 32.03 9.38
C GLY A 97 -28.44 31.01 8.38
N ILE A 98 -27.12 30.69 8.43
CA ILE A 98 -26.49 29.75 7.51
C ILE A 98 -26.47 28.35 8.12
N GLU A 99 -27.05 27.40 7.39
CA GLU A 99 -27.05 25.99 7.72
C GLU A 99 -26.55 25.20 6.50
N LEU A 100 -25.58 24.30 6.71
CA LEU A 100 -24.99 23.42 5.71
C LEU A 100 -25.38 21.99 6.02
N VAL A 101 -25.66 21.20 4.98
CA VAL A 101 -25.95 19.76 5.13
C VAL A 101 -24.64 18.99 5.15
N THR A 102 -24.52 18.02 6.05
CA THR A 102 -23.35 17.15 6.20
C THR A 102 -23.75 15.68 6.20
N PRO A 103 -22.82 14.75 5.89
CA PRO A 103 -23.11 13.32 6.01
C PRO A 103 -23.12 12.82 7.47
N PHE A 104 -22.58 13.59 8.43
CA PHE A 104 -22.29 13.14 9.78
C PHE A 104 -23.56 12.94 10.62
N THR A 105 -23.67 11.77 11.23
CA THR A 105 -24.75 11.45 12.17
C THR A 105 -24.42 11.89 13.60
N GLU A 106 -25.43 12.00 14.46
CA GLU A 106 -25.26 12.34 15.88
C GLU A 106 -24.20 11.48 16.60
N ASN A 107 -24.15 10.17 16.28
CA ASN A 107 -23.22 9.24 16.92
C ASN A 107 -21.76 9.48 16.51
N GLU A 108 -21.53 10.07 15.35
CA GLU A 108 -20.19 10.34 14.80
C GLU A 108 -19.61 11.67 15.30
N LEU A 109 -20.43 12.56 15.85
CA LEU A 109 -19.98 13.92 16.20
C LEU A 109 -18.75 13.94 17.12
N LYS A 110 -18.65 13.01 18.08
CA LYS A 110 -17.51 12.93 19.01
C LYS A 110 -16.22 12.41 18.36
N GLU A 111 -16.37 11.70 17.24
CA GLU A 111 -15.25 11.13 16.50
C GLU A 111 -14.67 12.12 15.47
N LEU A 112 -15.37 13.23 15.20
CA LEU A 112 -14.93 14.20 14.23
C LEU A 112 -13.61 14.86 14.64
N ARG A 113 -12.65 14.86 13.72
CA ARG A 113 -11.36 15.56 13.84
C ARG A 113 -11.30 16.63 12.77
N THR A 114 -10.81 17.79 13.16
CA THR A 114 -10.76 18.96 12.27
C THR A 114 -9.36 19.55 12.27
N CYS A 115 -8.92 20.03 11.11
CA CYS A 115 -7.79 20.93 10.99
C CYS A 115 -8.13 22.05 10.02
N GLN A 116 -7.61 23.24 10.28
CA GLN A 116 -7.91 24.42 9.49
C GLN A 116 -6.64 25.02 8.90
N SER A 117 -6.74 25.51 7.67
CA SER A 117 -5.72 26.30 7.01
C SER A 117 -6.41 27.49 6.34
N ALA A 118 -6.15 28.71 6.80
CA ALA A 118 -6.84 29.93 6.37
C ALA A 118 -8.37 29.76 6.41
N ASP A 119 -9.07 30.07 5.33
CA ASP A 119 -10.55 30.00 5.21
C ASP A 119 -11.06 28.59 4.80
N VAL A 120 -10.27 27.54 5.06
CA VAL A 120 -10.63 26.15 4.76
C VAL A 120 -10.43 25.26 5.98
N MET A 121 -11.48 24.53 6.36
CA MET A 121 -11.42 23.49 7.39
C MET A 121 -11.64 22.11 6.77
N PHE A 122 -10.78 21.16 7.10
CA PHE A 122 -10.93 19.76 6.75
C PHE A 122 -11.50 18.99 7.94
N ILE A 123 -12.43 18.08 7.65
CA ILE A 123 -13.15 17.30 8.68
C ILE A 123 -13.03 15.82 8.33
N ALA A 124 -12.45 15.03 9.22
CA ALA A 124 -12.30 13.58 9.13
C ALA A 124 -13.23 12.89 10.15
N SER A 125 -13.87 11.79 9.73
CA SER A 125 -14.81 11.02 10.56
C SER A 125 -14.45 9.53 10.68
N GLY A 126 -13.59 9.02 9.79
CA GLY A 126 -13.32 7.58 9.67
C GLY A 126 -14.35 6.79 8.87
N THR A 127 -15.56 7.31 8.71
CA THR A 127 -16.71 6.64 8.05
C THR A 127 -17.08 7.26 6.71
N HIS A 128 -16.75 8.53 6.50
CA HIS A 128 -17.05 9.27 5.28
C HIS A 128 -15.78 9.83 4.66
N PRO A 129 -15.79 10.16 3.34
CA PRO A 129 -14.72 10.92 2.72
C PRO A 129 -14.42 12.20 3.52
N ILE A 130 -13.16 12.62 3.53
CA ILE A 130 -12.79 13.88 4.19
C ILE A 130 -13.65 15.00 3.63
N GLN A 131 -14.30 15.74 4.51
CA GLN A 131 -15.12 16.90 4.11
C GLN A 131 -14.25 18.17 4.12
N LYS A 132 -14.45 19.01 3.12
CA LYS A 132 -13.83 20.33 3.00
C LYS A 132 -14.89 21.40 3.19
N LEU A 133 -14.80 22.14 4.29
CA LEU A 133 -15.60 23.35 4.56
C LEU A 133 -14.78 24.56 4.12
N SER A 134 -15.29 25.33 3.17
CA SER A 134 -14.65 26.54 2.64
C SER A 134 -15.51 27.76 2.93
N ARG A 135 -14.91 28.81 3.47
CA ARG A 135 -15.52 30.12 3.65
C ARG A 135 -15.03 31.06 2.54
N TYR A 136 -15.94 31.65 1.80
CA TYR A 136 -15.64 32.68 0.78
C TYR A 136 -16.02 34.07 1.27
N SER A 137 -17.00 34.16 2.17
CA SER A 137 -17.41 35.38 2.87
C SER A 137 -18.23 34.99 4.11
N ASP A 138 -18.63 35.97 4.92
CA ASP A 138 -19.49 35.73 6.09
C ASP A 138 -20.83 35.04 5.75
N THR A 139 -21.28 35.21 4.51
CA THR A 139 -22.57 34.69 4.04
C THR A 139 -22.41 33.55 3.02
N ASN A 140 -21.20 33.24 2.58
CA ASN A 140 -20.96 32.22 1.56
C ASN A 140 -20.01 31.15 2.09
N TRP A 141 -20.62 30.00 2.42
CA TRP A 141 -19.93 28.81 2.92
C TRP A 141 -20.31 27.60 2.09
N ILE A 142 -19.34 26.77 1.77
CA ILE A 142 -19.54 25.54 0.99
C ILE A 142 -18.88 24.38 1.70
N ILE A 143 -19.60 23.28 1.85
CA ILE A 143 -19.05 22.00 2.33
C ILE A 143 -19.27 20.90 1.30
N GLY A 144 -18.34 20.00 1.16
CA GLY A 144 -18.41 18.83 0.29
C GLY A 144 -17.21 17.93 0.45
N ASP A 145 -17.23 16.81 -0.25
CA ASP A 145 -16.14 15.85 -0.25
C ASP A 145 -14.84 16.52 -0.74
N TYR A 146 -13.76 16.26 -0.01
CA TYR A 146 -12.44 16.70 -0.45
C TYR A 146 -11.90 15.76 -1.52
N GLU A 147 -11.77 16.26 -2.74
CA GLU A 147 -11.27 15.49 -3.86
C GLU A 147 -9.77 15.22 -3.72
N ILE A 148 -9.42 13.95 -3.52
CA ILE A 148 -8.04 13.47 -3.56
C ILE A 148 -7.70 13.11 -5.00
N LYS A 149 -6.88 13.91 -5.67
CA LYS A 149 -6.52 13.72 -7.09
C LYS A 149 -5.58 12.54 -7.31
N LYS A 150 -4.66 12.33 -6.38
CA LYS A 150 -3.69 11.23 -6.40
C LYS A 150 -3.75 10.51 -5.06
N PRO A 151 -4.64 9.53 -4.89
CA PRO A 151 -4.76 8.77 -3.64
C PRO A 151 -3.55 7.89 -3.40
N TYR A 152 -3.39 7.44 -2.15
CA TYR A 152 -2.42 6.44 -1.77
C TYR A 152 -2.92 5.03 -2.12
N PHE A 153 -2.06 4.25 -2.76
CA PHE A 153 -2.28 2.85 -3.04
C PHE A 153 -1.30 2.01 -2.20
N ASP A 154 -1.83 1.10 -1.41
CA ASP A 154 -1.01 0.21 -0.61
C ASP A 154 -0.97 -1.17 -1.25
N ILE A 155 0.21 -1.57 -1.68
CA ILE A 155 0.46 -2.90 -2.26
C ILE A 155 0.00 -4.02 -1.33
N SER A 156 0.10 -3.83 0.01
CA SER A 156 -0.36 -4.83 0.98
C SER A 156 -1.88 -4.99 1.02
N LEU A 157 -2.64 -4.00 0.51
CA LEU A 157 -4.09 -4.06 0.34
C LEU A 157 -4.49 -4.46 -1.08
N SER A 158 -3.51 -4.56 -2.00
CA SER A 158 -3.74 -5.07 -3.32
C SER A 158 -4.22 -6.51 -3.22
N THR A 159 -5.15 -6.88 -4.08
CA THR A 159 -5.19 -8.25 -4.54
C THR A 159 -3.97 -8.38 -5.44
N GLU A 160 -2.82 -8.71 -4.84
CA GLU A 160 -1.70 -9.15 -5.63
C GLU A 160 -2.20 -10.31 -6.49
N MET A 161 -2.27 -10.04 -7.76
CA MET A 161 -2.01 -11.07 -8.73
C MET A 161 -0.50 -11.24 -8.67
N GLU A 162 -0.02 -11.94 -7.60
CA GLU A 162 1.38 -12.39 -7.57
C GLU A 162 1.57 -13.12 -8.89
N GLY A 163 2.51 -12.63 -9.69
CA GLY A 163 2.78 -13.11 -11.01
C GLY A 163 2.82 -14.62 -11.04
N LYS A 164 2.31 -15.20 -12.13
CA LYS A 164 2.22 -16.63 -12.44
C LYS A 164 2.91 -17.48 -11.40
N VAL A 165 2.18 -18.07 -10.46
CA VAL A 165 2.73 -19.13 -9.62
C VAL A 165 2.83 -20.36 -10.51
N ASP A 166 3.78 -20.33 -11.43
CA ASP A 166 4.28 -21.45 -12.18
C ASP A 166 5.57 -21.87 -11.49
N THR A 167 5.45 -22.77 -10.53
CA THR A 167 6.62 -23.35 -9.87
C THR A 167 6.89 -24.71 -10.47
N ALA A 168 8.01 -24.82 -11.17
CA ALA A 168 8.47 -26.07 -11.74
C ALA A 168 9.62 -26.65 -10.89
N TYR A 169 9.53 -27.95 -10.62
CA TYR A 169 10.59 -28.76 -10.03
C TYR A 169 10.98 -29.81 -11.08
N ASP A 170 12.13 -29.67 -11.71
CA ASP A 170 12.63 -30.48 -12.84
C ASP A 170 13.86 -31.31 -12.51
N SER A 171 14.41 -31.17 -11.33
CA SER A 171 15.57 -31.92 -10.85
C SER A 171 15.15 -32.91 -9.78
N ALA A 172 15.69 -34.14 -9.83
CA ALA A 172 15.39 -35.19 -8.86
C ALA A 172 15.70 -34.74 -7.42
N GLY A 173 14.78 -34.97 -6.50
CA GLY A 173 14.94 -34.56 -5.10
C GLY A 173 13.63 -34.45 -4.34
N ASN A 174 13.75 -34.09 -3.06
CA ASN A 174 12.64 -33.78 -2.19
C ASN A 174 12.60 -32.28 -1.96
N TYR A 175 11.43 -31.67 -2.16
CA TYR A 175 11.20 -30.23 -2.07
C TYR A 175 9.93 -29.97 -1.25
N THR A 176 9.73 -28.71 -0.92
CA THR A 176 8.48 -28.22 -0.31
C THR A 176 7.94 -27.06 -1.12
N PHE A 177 6.64 -27.06 -1.36
CA PHE A 177 5.91 -25.94 -1.94
C PHE A 177 5.18 -25.20 -0.82
N ASN A 178 5.57 -23.96 -0.55
CA ASN A 178 4.88 -23.07 0.39
C ASN A 178 3.79 -22.30 -0.37
N CYS A 179 2.52 -22.64 -0.12
CA CYS A 179 1.41 -21.99 -0.79
C CYS A 179 1.28 -20.52 -0.35
N LYS A 180 1.44 -19.60 -1.26
CA LYS A 180 1.39 -18.16 -0.98
C LYS A 180 -0.01 -17.56 -1.13
N LYS A 181 -0.94 -18.28 -1.79
CA LYS A 181 -2.27 -17.77 -2.11
C LYS A 181 -3.31 -18.89 -2.07
N ASP A 182 -4.50 -18.60 -1.51
CA ASP A 182 -5.65 -19.50 -1.59
C ASP A 182 -6.13 -19.62 -3.04
N GLY A 183 -6.44 -20.82 -3.49
CA GLY A 183 -7.00 -21.02 -4.82
C GLY A 183 -6.96 -22.45 -5.32
N THR A 184 -7.51 -22.64 -6.53
CA THR A 184 -7.43 -23.92 -7.24
C THR A 184 -6.15 -23.94 -8.07
N TYR A 185 -5.34 -24.93 -7.83
CA TYR A 185 -4.08 -25.16 -8.55
C TYR A 185 -4.20 -26.39 -9.45
N THR A 186 -3.67 -26.28 -10.66
CA THR A 186 -3.41 -27.43 -11.53
C THR A 186 -2.01 -27.97 -11.25
N ILE A 187 -1.94 -29.17 -10.71
CA ILE A 187 -0.70 -29.87 -10.38
C ILE A 187 -0.46 -30.92 -11.45
N THR A 188 0.64 -30.81 -12.18
CA THR A 188 1.08 -31.79 -13.18
C THR A 188 2.34 -32.46 -12.70
N ILE A 189 2.33 -33.79 -12.58
CA ILE A 189 3.37 -34.62 -12.01
C ILE A 189 3.82 -35.60 -13.06
N ALA A 190 5.11 -35.71 -13.34
CA ALA A 190 5.71 -36.66 -14.25
C ALA A 190 6.71 -37.56 -13.52
N GLY A 191 6.56 -38.84 -13.59
CA GLY A 191 7.52 -39.82 -13.09
C GLY A 191 8.81 -39.83 -13.91
N GLY A 192 9.92 -40.25 -13.34
CA GLY A 192 11.21 -40.41 -14.05
C GLY A 192 11.12 -41.51 -15.12
N GLY A 193 11.91 -41.37 -16.19
CA GLY A 193 12.04 -42.39 -17.23
C GLY A 193 12.85 -43.60 -16.76
N GLY A 194 12.58 -44.77 -17.29
CA GLY A 194 13.40 -45.98 -17.07
C GLY A 194 14.76 -45.89 -17.80
N GLY A 195 15.78 -46.51 -17.29
CA GLY A 195 17.08 -46.63 -17.97
C GLY A 195 17.07 -47.71 -19.08
N GLY A 196 17.79 -47.44 -20.15
CA GLY A 196 18.01 -48.41 -21.21
C GLY A 196 18.92 -49.58 -20.78
N ALA A 197 18.78 -50.75 -21.36
CA ALA A 197 19.66 -51.87 -21.09
C ALA A 197 20.96 -51.80 -21.86
N GLY A 198 22.03 -52.41 -21.32
CA GLY A 198 23.32 -52.56 -22.01
C GLY A 198 23.21 -53.51 -23.20
N GLY A 199 24.09 -53.36 -24.16
CA GLY A 199 24.20 -54.25 -25.32
C GLY A 199 24.81 -55.60 -24.96
N THR A 200 24.49 -56.63 -25.72
CA THR A 200 25.07 -57.97 -25.58
C THR A 200 26.12 -58.24 -26.64
N TRP A 201 27.31 -58.62 -26.21
CA TRP A 201 28.40 -59.03 -27.07
C TRP A 201 28.88 -60.43 -26.67
N GLN A 202 28.69 -61.45 -27.56
CA GLN A 202 29.21 -62.79 -27.33
C GLN A 202 30.04 -63.27 -28.50
N LYS A 203 31.21 -63.86 -28.17
CA LYS A 203 32.15 -64.42 -29.12
C LYS A 203 32.08 -65.96 -29.06
N HIS A 204 30.95 -66.54 -29.51
CA HIS A 204 30.86 -67.94 -29.77
C HIS A 204 30.14 -68.14 -31.12
N PHE A 205 30.86 -68.71 -32.11
CA PHE A 205 30.42 -69.07 -33.44
C PHE A 205 29.56 -68.01 -34.20
N GLY A 206 30.15 -66.80 -34.37
CA GLY A 206 29.53 -65.67 -35.07
C GLY A 206 29.35 -64.46 -34.14
N LEU A 207 29.78 -63.27 -34.64
CA LEU A 207 29.60 -62.01 -33.91
C LEU A 207 28.13 -61.72 -33.70
N ILE A 208 27.61 -61.85 -32.50
CA ILE A 208 26.26 -61.41 -32.14
C ILE A 208 26.40 -60.08 -31.43
N ASN A 209 26.13 -58.98 -32.17
CA ASN A 209 25.93 -57.64 -31.62
C ASN A 209 24.41 -57.43 -31.47
N LYS A 210 23.88 -57.52 -30.25
CA LYS A 210 22.49 -57.20 -29.98
C LYS A 210 22.39 -55.87 -29.24
N LYS A 211 21.40 -55.07 -29.64
CA LYS A 211 20.99 -53.85 -28.94
C LYS A 211 20.17 -54.25 -27.70
N GLY A 212 20.43 -53.62 -26.55
CA GLY A 212 19.57 -53.71 -25.38
C GLY A 212 18.24 -52.96 -25.62
N GLY A 213 17.23 -53.29 -24.86
CA GLY A 213 15.96 -52.55 -24.92
C GLY A 213 16.04 -51.11 -24.42
N ASP A 214 15.26 -50.26 -25.00
CA ASP A 214 15.10 -48.88 -24.53
C ASP A 214 14.26 -48.82 -23.23
N GLY A 215 14.53 -47.87 -22.34
CA GLY A 215 13.70 -47.63 -21.14
C GLY A 215 12.37 -46.97 -21.50
N GLY A 216 11.34 -47.26 -20.74
CA GLY A 216 10.00 -46.66 -20.91
C GLY A 216 9.90 -45.27 -20.31
N ARG A 217 8.95 -44.48 -20.80
CA ARG A 217 8.63 -43.16 -20.24
C ARG A 217 7.85 -43.28 -18.93
N GLY A 218 8.02 -42.31 -18.02
CA GLY A 218 7.23 -42.17 -16.80
C GLY A 218 5.78 -41.77 -17.06
N ALA A 219 4.90 -41.96 -16.09
CA ALA A 219 3.53 -41.48 -16.16
C ALA A 219 3.42 -39.98 -16.00
N ILE A 220 2.37 -39.38 -16.56
CA ILE A 220 1.93 -38.03 -16.22
C ILE A 220 0.58 -38.08 -15.56
N ILE A 221 0.43 -37.35 -14.47
CA ILE A 221 -0.84 -37.13 -13.78
C ILE A 221 -1.05 -35.61 -13.67
N THR A 222 -2.23 -35.16 -14.10
CA THR A 222 -2.67 -33.76 -13.90
C THR A 222 -3.90 -33.79 -13.01
N LYS A 223 -3.87 -32.99 -11.93
CA LYS A 223 -4.96 -32.87 -10.97
C LYS A 223 -5.16 -31.43 -10.52
N LYS A 224 -6.44 -31.06 -10.33
CA LYS A 224 -6.81 -29.78 -9.72
C LYS A 224 -6.99 -29.95 -8.22
N MET A 225 -6.40 -29.06 -7.42
CA MET A 225 -6.46 -29.07 -5.96
C MET A 225 -6.67 -27.67 -5.44
N ASN A 226 -7.51 -27.51 -4.41
CA ASN A 226 -7.59 -26.26 -3.67
C ASN A 226 -6.48 -26.24 -2.62
N LEU A 227 -5.54 -25.33 -2.76
CA LEU A 227 -4.45 -25.12 -1.81
C LEU A 227 -4.71 -23.89 -0.95
N THR A 228 -4.26 -23.94 0.31
CA THR A 228 -4.50 -22.90 1.32
C THR A 228 -3.22 -22.12 1.59
N LYS A 229 -3.32 -20.79 1.61
CA LYS A 229 -2.21 -19.86 1.91
C LYS A 229 -1.56 -20.22 3.25
N GLY A 230 -0.23 -20.21 3.27
CA GLY A 230 0.58 -20.53 4.45
C GLY A 230 0.77 -22.02 4.72
N THR A 231 0.11 -22.91 3.94
CA THR A 231 0.30 -24.35 4.06
C THR A 231 1.50 -24.79 3.22
N THR A 232 2.29 -25.71 3.78
CA THR A 232 3.44 -26.32 3.10
C THR A 232 3.06 -27.70 2.59
N TYR A 233 3.28 -27.94 1.30
CA TYR A 233 3.00 -29.21 0.61
C TYR A 233 4.31 -29.90 0.22
N ASN A 234 4.37 -31.23 0.37
CA ASN A 234 5.56 -31.99 0.02
C ASN A 234 5.62 -32.28 -1.48
N VAL A 235 6.76 -32.06 -2.09
CA VAL A 235 7.05 -32.33 -3.50
C VAL A 235 8.23 -33.29 -3.58
N LYS A 236 8.06 -34.35 -4.35
CA LYS A 236 9.15 -35.27 -4.68
C LYS A 236 9.24 -35.39 -6.19
N VAL A 237 10.43 -35.18 -6.73
CA VAL A 237 10.78 -35.43 -8.13
C VAL A 237 11.58 -36.72 -8.21
N GLY A 238 11.08 -37.66 -8.98
CA GLY A 238 11.70 -38.95 -9.15
C GLY A 238 12.94 -38.91 -10.03
N GLU A 239 13.91 -39.76 -9.74
CA GLU A 239 15.11 -39.93 -10.54
C GLU A 239 14.78 -40.77 -11.80
N GLY A 240 15.55 -40.52 -12.88
CA GLY A 240 15.57 -41.43 -14.00
C GLY A 240 16.28 -42.73 -13.63
N GLY A 241 15.90 -43.81 -14.25
CA GLY A 241 16.56 -45.11 -14.09
C GLY A 241 17.98 -45.10 -14.67
N SER A 242 18.93 -45.75 -14.03
CA SER A 242 20.31 -45.90 -14.56
C SER A 242 20.34 -46.87 -15.75
N GLY A 243 21.25 -46.60 -16.70
CA GLY A 243 21.49 -47.52 -17.81
C GLY A 243 22.18 -48.80 -17.35
N GLY A 244 21.90 -49.94 -18.03
CA GLY A 244 22.56 -51.20 -17.79
C GLY A 244 23.96 -51.28 -18.42
N GLU A 245 24.87 -52.09 -17.84
CA GLU A 245 26.19 -52.27 -18.38
C GLU A 245 26.18 -53.06 -19.69
N GLY A 246 27.03 -52.61 -20.64
CA GLY A 246 27.26 -53.31 -21.90
C GLY A 246 28.08 -54.58 -21.71
N THR A 247 28.25 -55.37 -22.77
CA THR A 247 29.00 -56.64 -22.83
C THR A 247 28.16 -57.84 -22.43
N TYR A 248 27.41 -57.79 -21.31
CA TYR A 248 26.60 -58.90 -20.84
C TYR A 248 25.09 -58.68 -20.99
N GLY A 249 24.67 -57.56 -21.52
CA GLY A 249 23.27 -57.21 -21.70
C GLY A 249 22.51 -57.06 -20.38
N GLU A 250 23.11 -56.30 -19.46
CA GLU A 250 22.44 -56.01 -18.19
C GLU A 250 21.24 -55.10 -18.39
N ASN A 251 20.20 -55.35 -17.61
CA ASN A 251 19.02 -54.52 -17.61
C ASN A 251 19.33 -53.13 -17.05
N GLY A 252 18.66 -52.09 -17.56
CA GLY A 252 18.60 -50.80 -16.87
C GLY A 252 17.83 -50.91 -15.54
N THR A 253 17.59 -49.81 -14.88
CA THR A 253 16.74 -49.74 -13.70
C THR A 253 15.44 -48.99 -14.00
N ASP A 254 14.38 -49.26 -13.25
CA ASP A 254 13.12 -48.49 -13.35
C ASP A 254 13.34 -47.02 -12.91
N GLY A 255 12.67 -46.09 -13.54
CA GLY A 255 12.58 -44.70 -13.06
C GLY A 255 11.79 -44.66 -11.74
N THR A 256 12.11 -43.70 -10.88
CA THR A 256 11.41 -43.53 -9.61
C THR A 256 10.17 -42.64 -9.74
N PRO A 257 9.17 -42.80 -8.88
CA PRO A 257 7.94 -42.00 -8.94
C PRO A 257 8.20 -40.57 -8.45
N SER A 258 7.51 -39.59 -9.09
CA SER A 258 7.35 -38.23 -8.58
C SER A 258 6.02 -38.10 -7.84
N SER A 259 5.94 -37.19 -6.88
CA SER A 259 4.69 -36.98 -6.13
C SER A 259 4.54 -35.52 -5.66
N PHE A 260 3.26 -35.15 -5.46
CA PHE A 260 2.83 -33.94 -4.80
C PHE A 260 1.76 -34.29 -3.76
N ASP A 261 2.05 -34.06 -2.50
CA ASP A 261 1.13 -34.24 -1.36
C ASP A 261 0.30 -35.57 -1.44
N GLY A 262 1.00 -36.67 -1.65
CA GLY A 262 0.40 -38.01 -1.74
C GLY A 262 -0.14 -38.43 -3.12
N ILE A 263 -0.22 -37.53 -4.09
CA ILE A 263 -0.52 -37.86 -5.48
C ILE A 263 0.77 -38.30 -6.15
N THR A 264 0.81 -39.48 -6.76
CA THR A 264 2.04 -40.10 -7.26
C THR A 264 1.93 -40.49 -8.72
N ALA A 265 2.84 -39.97 -9.56
CA ALA A 265 3.07 -40.42 -10.92
C ALA A 265 4.20 -41.46 -10.94
N VAL A 266 3.92 -42.67 -11.43
CA VAL A 266 4.89 -43.77 -11.44
C VAL A 266 5.98 -43.54 -12.47
N GLY A 267 7.19 -44.04 -12.21
CA GLY A 267 8.30 -44.03 -13.15
C GLY A 267 8.13 -45.02 -14.31
N GLY A 268 8.86 -44.79 -15.39
CA GLY A 268 8.93 -45.69 -16.55
C GLY A 268 9.69 -46.97 -16.22
N LYS A 269 9.37 -48.05 -16.94
CA LYS A 269 10.05 -49.32 -16.76
C LYS A 269 11.39 -49.34 -17.48
N ARG A 270 12.34 -50.13 -16.94
CA ARG A 270 13.65 -50.34 -17.50
C ARG A 270 13.59 -51.07 -18.84
N GLY A 271 14.56 -50.85 -19.69
CA GLY A 271 14.84 -51.69 -20.83
C GLY A 271 15.50 -53.03 -20.39
N LEU A 272 15.25 -54.07 -21.12
CA LEU A 272 15.75 -55.40 -20.82
C LEU A 272 16.91 -55.80 -21.72
N GLY A 273 17.90 -56.48 -21.19
CA GLY A 273 19.10 -56.94 -21.90
C GLY A 273 18.85 -57.92 -23.04
N ASN A 274 17.66 -58.56 -23.07
CA ASN A 274 17.19 -59.42 -24.17
C ASN A 274 16.74 -58.60 -25.42
N GLY A 275 16.77 -57.26 -25.36
CA GLY A 275 16.35 -56.35 -26.42
C GLY A 275 14.90 -55.89 -26.33
N SER A 276 14.17 -56.27 -25.28
CA SER A 276 12.82 -55.78 -25.06
C SER A 276 12.84 -54.38 -24.41
N ASP A 277 12.02 -53.48 -24.97
CA ASP A 277 11.86 -52.13 -24.40
C ASP A 277 11.08 -52.17 -23.09
N GLY A 278 11.33 -51.17 -22.24
CA GLY A 278 10.55 -50.97 -21.03
C GLY A 278 9.16 -50.39 -21.31
N ASP A 279 8.18 -50.80 -20.53
CA ASP A 279 6.82 -50.27 -20.67
C ASP A 279 6.72 -48.78 -20.40
N ASN A 280 6.10 -48.05 -21.32
CA ASN A 280 5.73 -46.66 -21.14
C ASN A 280 4.56 -46.53 -20.18
N MET A 281 4.70 -45.73 -19.14
CA MET A 281 3.64 -45.42 -18.17
C MET A 281 2.85 -44.15 -18.56
N GLY A 282 3.37 -43.40 -19.55
CA GLY A 282 2.79 -42.16 -20.03
C GLY A 282 3.80 -41.34 -20.84
N ASN A 283 3.66 -40.02 -20.81
CA ASN A 283 4.56 -39.09 -21.51
C ASN A 283 5.45 -38.26 -20.53
N GLY A 284 5.80 -38.84 -19.38
CA GLY A 284 6.65 -38.22 -18.36
C GLY A 284 8.13 -38.20 -18.76
N GLY A 285 9.04 -38.40 -17.81
CA GLY A 285 10.49 -38.44 -18.07
C GLY A 285 10.81 -39.43 -19.21
N ILE A 286 11.67 -38.99 -20.13
CA ILE A 286 12.04 -39.79 -21.30
C ILE A 286 12.88 -40.98 -20.85
N GLY A 287 12.60 -42.18 -21.41
CA GLY A 287 13.39 -43.37 -21.15
C GLY A 287 14.76 -43.30 -21.79
N GLY A 288 15.76 -43.94 -21.17
CA GLY A 288 17.11 -44.06 -21.71
C GLY A 288 17.15 -45.02 -22.92
N THR A 289 18.09 -44.83 -23.81
CA THR A 289 18.28 -45.69 -24.97
C THR A 289 19.12 -46.92 -24.62
N GLY A 290 18.81 -48.06 -25.23
CA GLY A 290 19.63 -49.26 -25.10
C GLY A 290 20.97 -49.13 -25.80
N GLY A 291 22.03 -49.64 -25.16
CA GLY A 291 23.38 -49.72 -25.75
C GLY A 291 23.46 -50.81 -26.83
N THR A 292 24.50 -50.73 -27.70
CA THR A 292 24.76 -51.73 -28.76
C THR A 292 26.07 -52.45 -28.51
N GLY A 293 26.05 -53.79 -28.52
CA GLY A 293 27.24 -54.59 -28.32
C GLY A 293 27.88 -54.42 -26.93
N LYS A 294 29.02 -53.70 -26.85
CA LYS A 294 29.72 -53.42 -25.58
C LYS A 294 29.28 -52.11 -24.92
N GLU A 295 28.40 -51.38 -25.54
CA GLU A 295 27.97 -50.07 -25.01
C GLU A 295 26.95 -50.25 -23.87
N ASN A 296 27.08 -49.39 -22.90
CA ASN A 296 26.13 -49.27 -21.83
C ASN A 296 24.81 -48.69 -22.36
N GLY A 297 23.68 -48.99 -21.74
CA GLY A 297 22.46 -48.24 -21.92
C GLY A 297 22.59 -46.83 -21.30
N THR A 298 21.83 -45.89 -21.80
CA THR A 298 21.77 -44.55 -21.22
C THR A 298 20.78 -44.48 -20.05
N PRO A 299 21.01 -43.62 -19.07
CA PRO A 299 20.02 -43.37 -18.05
C PRO A 299 18.76 -42.70 -18.64
N GLY A 300 17.59 -42.88 -17.98
CA GLY A 300 16.40 -42.12 -18.26
C GLY A 300 16.44 -40.73 -17.66
N ASP A 301 15.59 -39.83 -18.15
CA ASP A 301 15.46 -38.49 -17.60
C ASP A 301 14.75 -38.51 -16.24
N ALA A 302 15.06 -37.53 -15.39
CA ALA A 302 14.30 -37.29 -14.18
C ALA A 302 12.83 -36.98 -14.50
N GLY A 303 11.96 -37.17 -13.52
CA GLY A 303 10.61 -36.64 -13.58
C GLY A 303 10.56 -35.14 -13.38
N TRP A 304 9.36 -34.60 -13.28
CA TRP A 304 9.15 -33.20 -12.95
C TRP A 304 7.78 -33.00 -12.28
N VAL A 305 7.65 -31.88 -11.54
CA VAL A 305 6.38 -31.44 -10.94
C VAL A 305 6.18 -29.99 -11.29
N ASN A 306 5.03 -29.67 -11.90
CA ASN A 306 4.63 -28.32 -12.21
C ASN A 306 3.35 -27.95 -11.44
N ILE A 307 3.37 -26.81 -10.74
CA ILE A 307 2.29 -26.31 -9.88
C ILE A 307 1.86 -24.97 -10.43
N LYS A 308 0.65 -24.89 -10.98
CA LYS A 308 0.10 -23.69 -11.59
C LYS A 308 -1.20 -23.27 -10.93
N LEU A 309 -1.35 -22.01 -10.55
CA LEU A 309 -2.62 -21.46 -10.06
C LEU A 309 -3.60 -21.31 -11.24
N ASP A 310 -4.81 -21.90 -11.11
CA ASP A 310 -5.75 -22.09 -12.23
C ASP A 310 -6.53 -20.85 -12.64
N ALA A 311 -6.77 -19.90 -11.75
CA ALA A 311 -7.55 -18.71 -12.06
C ALA A 311 -6.99 -17.51 -11.31
N GLU A 312 -6.15 -16.77 -11.96
CA GLU A 312 -5.80 -15.43 -11.54
C GLU A 312 -6.99 -14.49 -11.80
N LEU A 313 -7.24 -13.58 -10.85
CA LEU A 313 -8.14 -12.47 -11.11
C LEU A 313 -7.47 -11.59 -12.18
N SER A 314 -8.12 -11.34 -13.28
CA SER A 314 -7.71 -10.33 -14.24
C SER A 314 -8.83 -9.33 -14.44
N ILE A 315 -8.47 -8.09 -14.71
CA ILE A 315 -9.40 -7.01 -15.02
C ILE A 315 -9.15 -6.56 -16.44
N THR A 316 -10.19 -6.61 -17.24
CA THR A 316 -10.15 -6.17 -18.64
C THR A 316 -10.92 -4.87 -18.78
N PRO A 317 -10.26 -3.75 -19.12
CA PRO A 317 -10.94 -2.49 -19.39
C PRO A 317 -11.53 -2.48 -20.80
N SER A 318 -12.69 -1.86 -20.97
CA SER A 318 -13.34 -1.70 -22.30
C SER A 318 -12.76 -0.55 -23.12
N GLY A 319 -11.96 0.31 -22.51
CA GLY A 319 -11.32 1.47 -23.14
C GLY A 319 -10.12 1.97 -22.35
N THR A 320 -9.39 2.92 -22.89
CA THR A 320 -8.17 3.49 -22.26
C THR A 320 -8.35 4.91 -21.74
N THR A 321 -9.47 5.57 -22.07
CA THR A 321 -9.78 6.97 -21.69
C THR A 321 -11.29 7.15 -21.54
N GLY A 322 -11.72 8.16 -20.79
CA GLY A 322 -13.13 8.50 -20.59
C GLY A 322 -13.88 7.48 -19.73
N ASN A 323 -15.19 7.36 -19.97
CA ASN A 323 -16.03 6.39 -19.28
C ASN A 323 -15.89 5.01 -19.91
N ILE A 324 -15.62 4.01 -19.09
CA ILE A 324 -15.37 2.63 -19.49
C ILE A 324 -16.10 1.66 -18.57
N THR A 325 -16.11 0.38 -18.93
CA THR A 325 -16.41 -0.71 -17.99
C THR A 325 -15.14 -1.49 -17.66
N LEU A 326 -15.08 -2.03 -16.46
CA LEU A 326 -14.05 -2.98 -16.04
C LEU A 326 -14.71 -4.34 -15.85
N ALA A 327 -14.24 -5.35 -16.57
CA ALA A 327 -14.70 -6.73 -16.47
C ALA A 327 -13.67 -7.58 -15.72
N ALA A 328 -14.08 -8.23 -14.61
CA ALA A 328 -13.27 -9.14 -13.84
C ALA A 328 -13.45 -10.58 -14.33
N SER A 329 -12.38 -11.37 -14.40
CA SER A 329 -12.41 -12.78 -14.78
C SER A 329 -13.16 -13.68 -13.79
N LYS A 330 -13.43 -13.19 -12.57
CA LYS A 330 -14.20 -13.84 -11.50
C LYS A 330 -14.86 -12.81 -10.60
N ASN A 331 -15.75 -13.25 -9.69
CA ASN A 331 -16.38 -12.35 -8.70
C ASN A 331 -15.33 -11.60 -7.89
N TYR A 332 -15.31 -10.29 -8.03
CA TYR A 332 -14.37 -9.39 -7.37
C TYR A 332 -15.03 -8.11 -6.88
N PHE A 333 -15.87 -7.49 -7.69
CA PHE A 333 -16.49 -6.20 -7.39
C PHE A 333 -17.64 -6.32 -6.38
N SER A 334 -17.81 -5.28 -5.59
CA SER A 334 -18.94 -5.09 -4.66
C SER A 334 -19.43 -3.65 -4.71
N GLU A 335 -20.65 -3.40 -4.24
CA GLU A 335 -21.24 -2.06 -4.18
C GLU A 335 -20.36 -1.08 -3.37
N ASN A 336 -19.70 -1.56 -2.32
CA ASN A 336 -18.79 -0.75 -1.49
C ASN A 336 -17.50 -0.29 -2.21
N MET A 337 -17.30 -0.70 -3.45
CA MET A 337 -16.18 -0.20 -4.27
C MET A 337 -16.56 1.01 -5.12
N VAL A 338 -17.85 1.41 -5.15
CA VAL A 338 -18.26 2.62 -5.87
C VAL A 338 -17.62 3.84 -5.21
N GLY A 339 -17.02 4.71 -6.01
CA GLY A 339 -16.24 5.85 -5.53
C GLY A 339 -14.75 5.54 -5.30
N ALA A 340 -14.36 4.27 -5.20
CA ALA A 340 -12.96 3.88 -5.05
C ALA A 340 -12.15 4.13 -6.32
N TYR A 341 -10.87 4.46 -6.13
CA TYR A 341 -9.89 4.51 -7.20
C TYR A 341 -9.20 3.15 -7.33
N VAL A 342 -8.98 2.72 -8.56
CA VAL A 342 -8.30 1.47 -8.90
C VAL A 342 -7.06 1.81 -9.73
N GLN A 343 -5.91 1.41 -9.26
CA GLN A 343 -4.68 1.42 -10.02
C GLN A 343 -4.58 0.12 -10.82
N ILE A 344 -4.35 0.22 -12.12
CA ILE A 344 -4.25 -0.90 -13.05
C ILE A 344 -2.87 -0.86 -13.69
N SER A 345 -2.08 -1.91 -13.48
CA SER A 345 -0.74 -2.05 -14.04
C SER A 345 -0.75 -3.03 -15.20
N GLN A 346 -0.17 -2.63 -16.32
CA GLN A 346 -0.08 -3.40 -17.56
C GLN A 346 1.38 -3.42 -18.02
N GLU A 347 1.93 -4.60 -18.24
CA GLU A 347 3.26 -4.73 -18.82
C GLU A 347 3.20 -4.44 -20.33
N LEU A 348 4.12 -3.62 -20.78
CA LEU A 348 4.30 -3.28 -22.19
C LEU A 348 5.64 -3.76 -22.68
N ASP A 349 5.59 -4.52 -23.77
CA ASP A 349 6.79 -4.90 -24.52
C ASP A 349 7.45 -3.70 -25.20
N SER A 350 8.67 -3.92 -25.68
CA SER A 350 9.37 -2.95 -26.50
C SER A 350 8.56 -2.58 -27.76
N GLN A 351 8.38 -1.29 -27.99
CA GLN A 351 7.70 -0.76 -29.17
C GLN A 351 8.70 -0.01 -30.03
N THR A 352 8.74 -0.32 -31.31
CA THR A 352 9.61 0.38 -32.28
C THR A 352 8.78 0.95 -33.40
N VAL A 353 9.05 2.21 -33.76
CA VAL A 353 8.56 2.85 -34.96
C VAL A 353 9.74 3.24 -35.84
N THR A 354 9.59 3.04 -37.13
CA THR A 354 10.60 3.37 -38.12
C THR A 354 10.07 4.48 -39.02
N GLN A 355 10.91 5.47 -39.29
CA GLN A 355 10.65 6.51 -40.30
C GLN A 355 11.68 6.39 -41.42
N ASN A 356 11.19 6.16 -42.61
CA ASN A 356 12.00 6.09 -43.84
C ASN A 356 11.78 7.34 -44.70
N GLY A 357 12.84 8.11 -44.92
CA GLY A 357 12.80 9.32 -45.72
C GLY A 357 12.02 10.47 -45.07
N ASN A 358 11.44 11.33 -45.90
CA ASN A 358 10.68 12.50 -45.43
C ASN A 358 9.30 12.08 -44.89
N GLY A 359 8.96 12.58 -43.69
CA GLY A 359 7.64 12.31 -43.10
C GLY A 359 7.65 12.27 -41.58
N THR A 360 6.53 11.78 -41.05
CA THR A 360 6.32 11.58 -39.61
C THR A 360 5.98 10.12 -39.36
N SER A 361 6.67 9.49 -38.40
CA SER A 361 6.43 8.10 -37.99
C SER A 361 5.09 7.94 -37.27
N GLY A 362 4.71 6.70 -36.99
CA GLY A 362 3.80 6.36 -35.89
C GLY A 362 4.33 6.83 -34.55
N GLU A 363 3.56 6.58 -33.49
CA GLU A 363 3.87 6.97 -32.14
C GLU A 363 4.25 5.74 -31.31
N VAL A 364 5.18 5.90 -30.35
CA VAL A 364 5.46 4.92 -29.29
C VAL A 364 5.15 5.54 -27.94
N LEU A 365 4.55 4.77 -27.06
CA LEU A 365 4.33 5.17 -25.66
C LEU A 365 5.55 4.77 -24.83
N CYS A 366 6.21 5.75 -24.23
CA CYS A 366 7.40 5.57 -23.42
C CYS A 366 7.09 5.97 -21.96
N GLY A 367 7.31 5.06 -21.02
CA GLY A 367 7.13 5.31 -19.58
C GLY A 367 8.44 5.33 -18.79
N LYS A 368 9.55 4.93 -19.39
CA LYS A 368 10.83 4.87 -18.69
C LYS A 368 12.01 5.26 -19.56
N ALA A 369 12.33 4.45 -20.57
CA ALA A 369 13.52 4.64 -21.39
C ALA A 369 13.21 4.46 -22.88
N TRP A 370 13.95 5.16 -23.70
CA TRP A 370 13.86 5.12 -25.16
C TRP A 370 15.25 5.06 -25.79
N LYS A 371 15.27 4.62 -27.04
CA LYS A 371 16.46 4.59 -27.87
C LYS A 371 16.11 5.04 -29.29
N VAL A 372 16.95 5.87 -29.90
CA VAL A 372 16.85 6.24 -31.31
C VAL A 372 18.13 5.85 -32.03
N ILE A 373 17.98 5.32 -33.24
CA ILE A 373 19.10 4.96 -34.12
C ILE A 373 18.78 5.46 -35.52
N THR A 374 19.70 6.22 -36.11
CA THR A 374 19.65 6.59 -37.52
C THR A 374 20.56 5.69 -38.33
N HIS A 375 20.15 5.35 -39.54
CA HIS A 375 20.84 4.37 -40.39
C HIS A 375 21.13 4.92 -41.80
N GLY A 376 22.21 4.42 -42.39
CA GLY A 376 22.59 4.68 -43.78
C GLY A 376 23.17 6.06 -44.01
N THR A 377 23.34 6.39 -45.30
CA THR A 377 23.82 7.70 -45.74
C THR A 377 22.64 8.61 -46.04
N TRP A 378 22.58 9.79 -45.39
CA TRP A 378 21.46 10.72 -45.53
C TRP A 378 21.90 12.17 -45.33
N THR A 379 21.10 13.09 -45.90
CA THR A 379 21.30 14.54 -45.76
C THR A 379 19.97 15.15 -45.37
N GLY A 380 19.90 15.81 -44.22
CA GLY A 380 18.67 16.41 -43.72
C GLY A 380 18.61 16.48 -42.19
N THR A 381 17.39 16.45 -41.68
CA THR A 381 17.12 16.58 -40.25
C THR A 381 16.18 15.46 -39.82
N VAL A 382 16.50 14.85 -38.68
CA VAL A 382 15.65 13.91 -37.97
C VAL A 382 15.37 14.50 -36.57
N THR A 383 14.10 14.67 -36.24
CA THR A 383 13.67 15.22 -34.96
C THR A 383 12.82 14.19 -34.22
N VAL A 384 13.21 13.82 -33.04
CA VAL A 384 12.35 13.12 -32.09
C VAL A 384 11.49 14.15 -31.40
N GLN A 385 10.18 14.04 -31.56
CA GLN A 385 9.20 14.88 -30.87
C GLN A 385 8.60 14.14 -29.70
N LYS A 386 8.24 14.87 -28.64
CA LYS A 386 7.53 14.34 -27.47
C LYS A 386 6.21 15.06 -27.21
N SER A 387 5.23 14.30 -26.72
CA SER A 387 3.98 14.79 -26.16
C SER A 387 3.80 14.17 -24.79
N THR A 388 3.79 14.99 -23.76
CA THR A 388 3.61 14.56 -22.36
C THR A 388 2.18 14.84 -21.95
N ASN A 389 1.53 13.89 -21.25
CA ASN A 389 0.14 13.97 -20.76
C ASN A 389 -0.85 14.38 -21.86
N ASN A 390 -0.71 13.82 -23.08
CA ASN A 390 -1.51 14.14 -24.25
C ASN A 390 -1.48 15.64 -24.65
N GLY A 391 -0.48 16.37 -24.21
CA GLY A 391 -0.25 17.77 -24.57
C GLY A 391 0.27 17.93 -26.01
N PRO A 392 0.56 19.17 -26.43
CA PRO A 392 1.07 19.43 -27.77
C PRO A 392 2.44 18.80 -28.01
N TRP A 393 2.69 18.42 -29.27
CA TRP A 393 4.00 17.92 -29.70
C TRP A 393 5.07 19.01 -29.61
N LYS A 394 6.23 18.67 -29.03
CA LYS A 394 7.39 19.55 -28.91
C LYS A 394 8.63 18.81 -29.39
N ASP A 395 9.53 19.54 -30.04
CA ASP A 395 10.84 19.00 -30.41
C ASP A 395 11.64 18.66 -29.16
N TYR A 396 12.21 17.45 -29.16
CA TYR A 396 12.90 16.90 -28.00
C TYR A 396 14.38 16.62 -28.28
N ARG A 397 14.68 15.97 -29.41
CA ARG A 397 16.04 15.72 -29.90
C ARG A 397 16.08 15.96 -31.39
N THR A 398 17.13 16.55 -31.88
CA THR A 398 17.30 16.83 -33.32
C THR A 398 18.67 16.42 -33.78
N TYR A 399 18.71 15.62 -34.81
CA TYR A 399 19.91 15.12 -35.49
C TYR A 399 19.98 15.71 -36.87
N LYS A 400 21.17 16.21 -37.26
CA LYS A 400 21.44 16.73 -38.60
C LYS A 400 22.59 15.96 -39.18
N ALA A 401 22.44 15.44 -40.37
CA ALA A 401 23.48 14.73 -41.08
C ALA A 401 23.72 15.32 -42.45
N ASN A 402 24.94 15.21 -42.84
CA ASN A 402 25.46 15.58 -44.14
C ASN A 402 26.43 14.46 -44.52
N ASP A 403 25.95 13.51 -45.28
CA ASP A 403 26.59 12.26 -45.61
C ASP A 403 26.88 11.37 -44.36
N ASP A 404 26.68 10.10 -44.45
CA ASP A 404 27.07 9.02 -43.53
C ASP A 404 27.18 9.35 -42.03
N PHE A 405 26.21 10.06 -41.49
CA PHE A 405 26.09 10.32 -40.06
C PHE A 405 25.01 9.43 -39.43
N ASN A 406 25.43 8.46 -38.63
CA ASN A 406 24.53 7.59 -37.86
C ASN A 406 24.59 7.91 -36.39
N ALA A 407 23.48 8.35 -35.83
CA ALA A 407 23.32 8.59 -34.42
C ALA A 407 22.75 7.36 -33.71
N SER A 408 23.24 7.09 -32.50
CA SER A 408 22.64 6.14 -31.57
C SER A 408 22.59 6.80 -30.20
N GLU A 409 21.39 7.20 -29.78
CA GLU A 409 21.16 7.86 -28.48
C GLU A 409 20.09 7.13 -27.72
N SER A 410 20.21 7.09 -26.40
CA SER A 410 19.19 6.61 -25.48
C SER A 410 18.95 7.65 -24.39
N GLY A 411 17.73 7.66 -23.85
CA GLY A 411 17.34 8.58 -22.80
C GLY A 411 16.22 8.01 -21.95
N THR A 412 15.84 8.77 -20.93
CA THR A 412 14.75 8.44 -20.01
C THR A 412 13.70 9.53 -20.03
N VAL A 413 12.48 9.16 -19.67
CA VAL A 413 11.36 10.08 -19.42
C VAL A 413 10.90 9.95 -17.97
N GLU A 414 10.45 11.04 -17.38
CA GLU A 414 9.96 11.05 -15.99
C GLU A 414 8.44 10.85 -15.89
N GLU A 415 7.74 11.06 -17.01
CA GLU A 415 6.29 10.92 -17.12
C GLU A 415 5.95 10.13 -18.39
N TYR A 416 4.75 9.55 -18.48
CA TYR A 416 4.29 8.89 -19.69
C TYR A 416 4.30 9.86 -20.86
N THR A 417 5.13 9.55 -21.82
CA THR A 417 5.43 10.42 -22.95
C THR A 417 5.22 9.67 -24.24
N ARG A 418 4.45 10.22 -25.15
CA ARG A 418 4.41 9.76 -26.54
C ARG A 418 5.60 10.34 -27.26
N LEU A 419 6.28 9.49 -28.02
CA LEU A 419 7.42 9.86 -28.86
C LEU A 419 7.12 9.51 -30.31
N ARG A 420 7.58 10.35 -31.23
CA ARG A 420 7.53 10.12 -32.70
C ARG A 420 8.75 10.72 -33.36
N ILE A 421 8.98 10.30 -34.60
CA ILE A 421 10.02 10.85 -35.48
C ILE A 421 9.39 11.76 -36.48
N VAL A 422 9.99 12.95 -36.70
CA VAL A 422 9.73 13.83 -37.85
C VAL A 422 11.04 13.97 -38.57
N ALA A 423 11.10 13.54 -39.82
CA ALA A 423 12.32 13.53 -40.62
C ALA A 423 12.13 14.21 -41.98
N THR A 424 13.19 14.86 -42.47
CA THR A 424 13.27 15.34 -43.86
C THR A 424 14.00 14.36 -44.77
N ALA A 425 14.79 13.45 -44.16
CA ALA A 425 15.51 12.37 -44.83
C ALA A 425 16.00 11.35 -43.83
N GLY A 426 16.57 10.25 -44.29
CA GLY A 426 17.20 9.21 -43.48
C GLY A 426 16.26 8.05 -43.19
N ASN A 427 16.83 7.02 -42.57
CA ASN A 427 16.13 5.87 -42.01
C ASN A 427 16.40 5.83 -40.50
N THR A 428 15.35 5.89 -39.70
CA THR A 428 15.48 6.08 -38.27
C THR A 428 14.52 5.18 -37.50
N ASP A 429 15.04 4.45 -36.54
CA ASP A 429 14.27 3.66 -35.59
C ASP A 429 14.18 4.37 -34.24
N LEU A 430 12.97 4.47 -33.71
CA LEU A 430 12.71 4.95 -32.34
C LEU A 430 12.05 3.83 -31.55
N THR A 431 12.70 3.39 -30.51
CA THR A 431 12.27 2.28 -29.66
C THR A 431 11.96 2.80 -28.25
N ALA A 432 10.75 2.58 -27.78
CA ALA A 432 10.44 2.61 -26.36
C ALA A 432 10.77 1.24 -25.74
N LEU A 433 11.57 1.24 -24.64
CA LEU A 433 11.95 0.01 -23.98
C LEU A 433 10.79 -0.53 -23.12
N PRO A 434 10.79 -1.83 -22.78
CA PRO A 434 9.75 -2.44 -21.96
C PRO A 434 9.60 -1.73 -20.62
N TYR A 435 8.36 -1.56 -20.16
CA TYR A 435 8.05 -0.98 -18.85
C TYR A 435 6.65 -1.38 -18.40
N THR A 436 6.41 -1.27 -17.09
CA THR A 436 5.07 -1.41 -16.52
C THR A 436 4.35 -0.09 -16.58
N HIS A 437 3.27 -0.02 -17.34
CA HIS A 437 2.37 1.13 -17.37
C HIS A 437 1.36 1.04 -16.23
N VAL A 438 1.22 2.12 -15.50
CA VAL A 438 0.27 2.22 -14.38
C VAL A 438 -0.74 3.30 -14.70
N GLY A 439 -1.97 2.89 -14.97
CA GLY A 439 -3.10 3.79 -15.12
C GLY A 439 -3.99 3.81 -13.89
N MET A 440 -4.90 4.76 -13.80
CA MET A 440 -5.83 4.91 -12.70
C MET A 440 -7.24 5.17 -13.19
N VAL A 441 -8.20 4.46 -12.61
CA VAL A 441 -9.63 4.65 -12.87
C VAL A 441 -10.40 4.87 -11.57
N LYS A 442 -11.54 5.54 -11.62
CA LYS A 442 -12.48 5.67 -10.51
C LYS A 442 -13.73 4.86 -10.82
N ILE A 443 -14.12 3.97 -9.91
CA ILE A 443 -15.37 3.20 -10.05
C ILE A 443 -16.55 4.16 -9.86
N THR A 444 -17.42 4.27 -10.86
CA THR A 444 -18.57 5.19 -10.85
C THR A 444 -19.91 4.50 -10.63
N GLY A 445 -19.97 3.17 -10.82
CA GLY A 445 -21.18 2.41 -10.61
C GLY A 445 -20.94 0.91 -10.59
N TYR A 446 -21.71 0.21 -9.76
CA TYR A 446 -21.71 -1.24 -9.67
C TYR A 446 -22.72 -1.85 -10.65
N ILE A 447 -22.32 -2.86 -11.41
CA ILE A 447 -23.19 -3.61 -12.32
C ILE A 447 -23.40 -5.02 -11.79
N SER A 448 -22.31 -5.72 -11.51
CA SER A 448 -22.34 -7.12 -11.05
C SER A 448 -21.03 -7.45 -10.30
N PRO A 449 -20.95 -8.61 -9.64
CA PRO A 449 -19.69 -9.05 -9.02
C PRO A 449 -18.51 -9.16 -10.00
N THR A 450 -18.76 -9.19 -11.31
CA THR A 450 -17.75 -9.29 -12.36
C THR A 450 -17.64 -8.04 -13.23
N GLU A 451 -18.46 -7.00 -13.00
CA GLU A 451 -18.46 -5.83 -13.86
C GLU A 451 -18.83 -4.54 -13.12
N VAL A 452 -18.11 -3.47 -13.42
CA VAL A 452 -18.38 -2.11 -12.90
C VAL A 452 -18.21 -1.06 -14.00
N ASN A 453 -18.93 0.07 -13.85
CA ASN A 453 -18.65 1.29 -14.57
C ASN A 453 -17.48 2.03 -13.93
N ALA A 454 -16.61 2.63 -14.73
CA ALA A 454 -15.48 3.41 -14.24
C ALA A 454 -15.18 4.59 -15.17
N GLU A 455 -14.57 5.62 -14.60
CA GLU A 455 -14.01 6.77 -15.30
C GLU A 455 -12.49 6.69 -15.26
N VAL A 456 -11.83 6.83 -16.40
CA VAL A 456 -10.36 6.83 -16.49
C VAL A 456 -9.83 8.19 -16.06
N ILE A 457 -9.05 8.20 -14.98
CA ILE A 457 -8.40 9.39 -14.42
C ILE A 457 -7.00 9.56 -15.01
N ASP A 458 -6.20 8.49 -14.98
CA ASP A 458 -4.92 8.40 -15.71
C ASP A 458 -5.06 7.31 -16.76
N SER A 459 -4.74 7.64 -18.01
CA SER A 459 -4.96 6.76 -19.18
C SER A 459 -4.35 5.38 -18.97
N LEU A 460 -5.08 4.36 -19.43
CA LEU A 460 -4.59 2.98 -19.47
C LEU A 460 -3.74 2.76 -20.73
N ALA A 461 -2.85 1.77 -20.71
CA ALA A 461 -1.98 1.47 -21.83
C ALA A 461 -2.74 0.85 -23.00
N ASN A 462 -3.63 -0.09 -22.73
CA ASN A 462 -4.41 -0.84 -23.71
C ASN A 462 -5.66 -1.45 -23.04
N THR A 463 -6.44 -2.20 -23.81
CA THR A 463 -7.64 -2.91 -23.35
C THR A 463 -7.39 -4.38 -23.03
N ASN A 464 -6.13 -4.82 -22.94
CA ASN A 464 -5.81 -6.18 -22.56
C ASN A 464 -6.08 -6.40 -21.07
N ALA A 465 -6.22 -7.66 -20.69
CA ALA A 465 -6.33 -8.02 -19.28
C ALA A 465 -5.10 -7.53 -18.49
N ALA A 466 -5.37 -6.86 -17.40
CA ALA A 466 -4.31 -6.35 -16.52
C ALA A 466 -3.85 -7.46 -15.57
N ASP A 467 -2.53 -7.48 -15.32
CA ASP A 467 -1.90 -8.47 -14.45
C ASP A 467 -1.86 -8.03 -12.98
N TYR A 468 -2.12 -6.74 -12.70
CA TYR A 468 -2.09 -6.19 -11.36
C TYR A 468 -3.11 -5.07 -11.16
N ILE A 469 -3.85 -5.14 -10.06
CA ILE A 469 -4.80 -4.12 -9.64
C ILE A 469 -4.66 -3.82 -8.15
N CYS A 470 -4.79 -2.55 -7.78
CA CYS A 470 -4.76 -2.09 -6.41
C CYS A 470 -5.87 -1.06 -6.17
N LEU A 471 -6.64 -1.24 -5.09
CA LEU A 471 -7.59 -0.24 -4.62
C LEU A 471 -6.87 0.82 -3.79
N ASN A 472 -7.33 2.06 -3.84
CA ASN A 472 -6.84 3.09 -2.94
C ASN A 472 -7.13 2.74 -1.47
N ALA A 473 -6.30 3.27 -0.57
CA ALA A 473 -6.38 2.95 0.86
C ALA A 473 -7.65 3.49 1.55
N TRP A 474 -8.34 4.45 0.95
CA TRP A 474 -9.51 5.16 1.54
C TRP A 474 -10.73 5.03 0.63
N ASN A 475 -11.64 4.17 1.01
CA ASN A 475 -12.90 3.89 0.32
C ASN A 475 -13.88 3.24 1.29
N ASP A 476 -15.13 3.02 0.88
CA ASP A 476 -16.16 2.44 1.73
C ASP A 476 -15.85 1.02 2.21
N GLN A 477 -15.01 0.28 1.47
CA GLN A 477 -14.58 -1.06 1.87
C GLN A 477 -13.54 -1.03 2.98
N PHE A 478 -12.57 -0.08 2.93
CA PHE A 478 -11.43 -0.02 3.85
C PHE A 478 -11.61 1.04 4.94
N GLY A 479 -12.60 1.91 4.81
CA GLY A 479 -12.85 3.07 5.64
C GLY A 479 -12.03 4.28 5.21
N TYR A 480 -12.28 5.39 5.88
CA TYR A 480 -11.63 6.68 5.64
C TYR A 480 -10.75 7.08 6.82
N PRO A 481 -9.85 8.06 6.67
CA PRO A 481 -9.06 8.56 7.79
C PRO A 481 -9.93 9.12 8.91
N SER A 482 -9.59 8.77 10.16
CA SER A 482 -10.26 9.27 11.37
C SER A 482 -9.48 10.38 12.08
N ALA A 483 -8.17 10.51 11.83
CA ALA A 483 -7.33 11.58 12.36
C ALA A 483 -6.77 12.44 11.24
N ILE A 484 -6.68 13.77 11.47
CA ILE A 484 -6.25 14.74 10.48
C ILE A 484 -5.50 15.90 11.14
N GLY A 485 -4.53 16.47 10.44
CA GLY A 485 -3.74 17.63 10.87
C GLY A 485 -2.89 18.19 9.76
N PHE A 486 -2.25 19.34 9.99
CA PHE A 486 -1.22 19.89 9.11
C PHE A 486 0.14 19.83 9.77
N PHE A 487 1.16 19.44 9.03
CA PHE A 487 2.53 19.47 9.51
C PHE A 487 3.51 19.71 8.36
N GLN A 488 4.39 20.69 8.50
CA GLN A 488 5.43 21.04 7.52
C GLN A 488 4.91 21.11 6.08
N ASP A 489 3.89 21.95 5.86
CA ASP A 489 3.25 22.16 4.57
C ASP A 489 2.71 20.88 3.90
N ARG A 490 2.26 19.91 4.71
CA ARG A 490 1.64 18.65 4.29
C ARG A 490 0.32 18.45 5.03
N LEU A 491 -0.69 17.96 4.33
CA LEU A 491 -1.88 17.43 4.97
C LEU A 491 -1.56 16.03 5.49
N CYS A 492 -1.71 15.84 6.79
CA CYS A 492 -1.48 14.57 7.48
C CYS A 492 -2.81 13.93 7.80
N VAL A 493 -3.02 12.68 7.41
CA VAL A 493 -4.21 11.91 7.72
C VAL A 493 -3.81 10.54 8.24
N ALA A 494 -4.60 9.98 9.16
CA ALA A 494 -4.24 8.70 9.76
C ALA A 494 -5.47 7.86 10.10
N ALA A 495 -5.23 6.58 10.33
CA ALA A 495 -6.15 5.59 10.86
C ALA A 495 -7.42 5.40 10.02
N THR A 496 -7.42 4.37 9.19
CA THR A 496 -8.64 3.85 8.60
C THR A 496 -9.11 2.61 9.35
N LYS A 497 -10.35 2.18 9.10
CA LYS A 497 -10.88 0.93 9.66
C LYS A 497 -9.98 -0.28 9.33
N LYS A 498 -9.44 -0.32 8.11
CA LYS A 498 -8.57 -1.42 7.66
C LYS A 498 -7.13 -1.27 8.15
N GLN A 499 -6.63 -0.03 8.23
CA GLN A 499 -5.25 0.29 8.61
C GLN A 499 -5.23 1.32 9.76
N PRO A 500 -5.59 0.92 11.00
CA PRO A 500 -5.72 1.85 12.13
C PRO A 500 -4.39 2.43 12.61
N TYR A 501 -3.28 1.87 12.19
CA TYR A 501 -1.91 2.25 12.57
C TYR A 501 -1.14 2.99 11.48
N MET A 502 -1.78 3.32 10.37
CA MET A 502 -1.12 4.02 9.26
C MET A 502 -1.30 5.53 9.36
N LEU A 503 -0.23 6.23 9.02
CA LEU A 503 -0.18 7.69 8.83
C LEU A 503 0.25 7.98 7.40
N TRP A 504 -0.45 8.88 6.74
CA TRP A 504 -0.14 9.38 5.40
C TRP A 504 0.03 10.89 5.44
N LEU A 505 1.10 11.38 4.83
CA LEU A 505 1.36 12.80 4.62
C LEU A 505 1.29 13.07 3.11
N SER A 506 0.58 14.10 2.71
CA SER A 506 0.52 14.54 1.32
C SER A 506 1.89 14.95 0.80
N ARG A 507 2.02 15.16 -0.50
CA ARG A 507 3.17 15.90 -1.04
C ARG A 507 3.23 17.30 -0.42
N SER A 508 4.46 17.83 -0.27
CA SER A 508 4.66 19.18 0.25
C SER A 508 4.02 20.20 -0.69
N GLY A 509 3.17 21.07 -0.15
CA GLY A 509 2.44 22.09 -0.92
C GLY A 509 1.32 21.58 -1.82
N ASP A 510 1.09 20.25 -1.91
CA ASP A 510 0.02 19.65 -2.72
C ASP A 510 -0.83 18.68 -1.88
N TYR A 511 -1.81 19.23 -1.18
CA TYR A 511 -2.59 18.53 -0.15
C TYR A 511 -3.53 17.44 -0.68
N ASN A 512 -3.80 17.40 -1.97
CA ASN A 512 -4.64 16.37 -2.60
C ASN A 512 -3.85 15.27 -3.33
N ASN A 513 -2.54 15.20 -3.08
CA ASN A 513 -1.63 14.25 -3.70
C ASN A 513 -0.90 13.42 -2.64
N PHE A 514 -1.24 12.14 -2.55
CA PHE A 514 -0.64 11.17 -1.64
C PHE A 514 0.19 10.10 -2.38
N SER A 515 0.61 10.38 -3.61
CA SER A 515 1.49 9.50 -4.38
C SER A 515 2.92 9.57 -3.84
N VAL A 516 3.43 8.43 -3.38
CA VAL A 516 4.79 8.30 -2.82
C VAL A 516 5.84 8.38 -3.93
N GLU A 517 5.57 7.76 -5.07
CA GLU A 517 6.50 7.69 -6.19
C GLU A 517 6.00 8.52 -7.39
N LYS A 518 6.93 9.02 -8.18
CA LYS A 518 6.64 9.47 -9.54
C LYS A 518 6.45 8.25 -10.44
N ILE A 519 5.84 8.43 -11.60
CA ILE A 519 5.66 7.36 -12.61
C ILE A 519 7.00 6.68 -12.98
N SER A 520 8.09 7.42 -12.93
CA SER A 520 9.45 6.89 -13.14
C SER A 520 9.97 5.98 -11.99
N GLY A 521 9.20 5.79 -10.91
CA GLY A 521 9.65 5.13 -9.68
C GLY A 521 10.60 5.99 -8.83
N THR A 522 10.75 7.30 -9.15
CA THR A 522 11.63 8.19 -8.39
C THR A 522 10.89 8.78 -7.19
N VAL A 523 11.48 8.65 -6.00
CA VAL A 523 11.04 9.30 -4.77
C VAL A 523 11.88 10.56 -4.56
N THR A 524 11.23 11.69 -4.34
CA THR A 524 11.86 13.00 -4.08
C THR A 524 11.50 13.49 -2.69
N ASP A 525 12.23 14.46 -2.16
CA ASP A 525 12.00 14.98 -0.80
C ASP A 525 10.60 15.61 -0.61
N ASP A 526 9.98 16.07 -1.68
CA ASP A 526 8.60 16.59 -1.70
C ASP A 526 7.54 15.49 -1.83
N SER A 527 7.91 14.23 -2.15
CA SER A 527 6.98 13.11 -2.31
C SER A 527 6.17 12.86 -1.04
N ALA A 528 5.01 12.25 -1.20
CA ALA A 528 4.16 11.84 -0.08
C ALA A 528 4.87 10.80 0.80
N VAL A 529 4.46 10.72 2.06
CA VAL A 529 5.04 9.80 3.05
C VAL A 529 3.94 8.91 3.60
N ALA A 530 4.18 7.61 3.66
CA ALA A 530 3.30 6.65 4.31
C ALA A 530 4.09 5.84 5.33
N LEU A 531 3.60 5.79 6.57
CA LEU A 531 4.30 5.17 7.71
C LEU A 531 3.35 4.31 8.53
N ALA A 532 3.82 3.13 8.92
CA ALA A 532 3.11 2.25 9.83
C ALA A 532 3.68 2.34 11.25
N PHE A 533 2.82 2.60 12.24
CA PHE A 533 3.18 2.66 13.66
C PHE A 533 2.85 1.32 14.32
N ILE A 534 3.73 0.35 14.18
CA ILE A 534 3.53 -1.03 14.66
C ILE A 534 4.31 -1.24 15.95
N ASN A 535 3.62 -1.70 17.00
CA ASN A 535 4.21 -2.11 18.26
C ASN A 535 3.52 -3.40 18.77
N ARG A 536 4.02 -3.99 19.88
CA ARG A 536 3.42 -5.17 20.54
C ARG A 536 1.93 -5.00 20.89
N LYS A 537 1.49 -3.76 21.11
CA LYS A 537 0.08 -3.38 21.27
C LYS A 537 -0.32 -2.61 20.01
N GLN A 538 -0.89 -3.30 19.04
CA GLN A 538 -1.45 -2.66 17.84
C GLN A 538 -2.68 -1.87 18.25
N GLN A 539 -2.65 -0.55 18.08
CA GLN A 539 -3.71 0.35 18.50
C GLN A 539 -3.92 1.46 17.45
N THR A 540 -5.14 1.95 17.38
CA THR A 540 -5.56 3.03 16.49
C THR A 540 -4.82 4.33 16.81
N ILE A 541 -4.42 5.07 15.77
CA ILE A 541 -3.98 6.46 15.91
C ILE A 541 -5.23 7.31 16.18
N GLU A 542 -5.29 7.94 17.35
CA GLU A 542 -6.43 8.75 17.81
C GLU A 542 -6.26 10.22 17.44
N HIS A 543 -5.04 10.76 17.58
CA HIS A 543 -4.77 12.17 17.37
C HIS A 543 -3.43 12.43 16.70
N LEU A 544 -3.39 13.48 15.88
CA LEU A 544 -2.20 14.08 15.32
C LEU A 544 -2.07 15.50 15.90
N VAL A 545 -0.99 15.77 16.63
CA VAL A 545 -0.77 17.07 17.28
C VAL A 545 0.51 17.67 16.73
N PRO A 546 0.41 18.70 15.87
CA PRO A 546 1.58 19.37 15.31
C PRO A 546 2.19 20.31 16.37
N GLU A 547 3.45 20.06 16.69
CA GLU A 547 4.34 20.90 17.51
C GLU A 547 5.61 21.20 16.71
N SER A 548 6.77 21.30 17.37
CA SER A 548 8.06 21.30 16.66
C SER A 548 8.27 20.03 15.83
N ASP A 549 7.80 18.91 16.36
CA ASP A 549 7.67 17.62 15.69
C ASP A 549 6.19 17.23 15.63
N LEU A 550 5.83 16.26 14.79
CA LEU A 550 4.47 15.74 14.79
C LEU A 550 4.32 14.70 15.90
N VAL A 551 3.49 15.00 16.88
CA VAL A 551 3.11 14.05 17.94
C VAL A 551 1.97 13.18 17.44
N ILE A 552 2.19 11.86 17.42
CA ILE A 552 1.20 10.86 17.02
C ILE A 552 0.77 10.11 18.28
N MET A 553 -0.50 10.25 18.63
CA MET A 553 -1.06 9.67 19.85
C MET A 553 -1.96 8.50 19.50
N THR A 554 -1.64 7.34 20.07
CA THR A 554 -2.42 6.11 19.90
C THR A 554 -3.09 5.72 21.21
N GLY A 555 -4.05 4.81 21.17
CA GLY A 555 -4.66 4.27 22.37
C GLY A 555 -3.70 3.58 23.36
N GLY A 556 -2.44 3.32 22.99
CA GLY A 556 -1.45 2.65 23.85
C GLY A 556 -0.09 3.30 23.95
N ASN A 557 0.27 4.18 23.05
CA ASN A 557 1.61 4.75 22.96
C ASN A 557 1.55 6.17 22.38
N GLU A 558 2.57 6.96 22.71
CA GLU A 558 2.83 8.27 22.12
C GLU A 558 4.12 8.20 21.31
N TRP A 559 4.05 8.67 20.07
CA TRP A 559 5.14 8.69 19.12
C TRP A 559 5.46 10.11 18.67
N ILE A 560 6.69 10.32 18.27
CA ILE A 560 7.16 11.55 17.63
C ILE A 560 7.65 11.19 16.24
N LEU A 561 7.20 11.94 15.24
CA LEU A 561 7.73 11.90 13.89
C LEU A 561 8.58 13.14 13.68
N SER A 562 9.88 12.92 13.55
CA SER A 562 10.87 13.94 13.21
C SER A 562 11.56 13.61 11.89
N GLY A 563 12.10 14.61 11.23
CA GLY A 563 12.88 14.48 9.99
C GLY A 563 14.13 15.35 10.00
N GLY A 564 14.57 15.78 11.17
CA GLY A 564 15.57 16.83 11.31
C GLY A 564 14.98 18.17 10.89
N THR A 565 15.44 18.77 9.78
CA THR A 565 14.90 20.04 9.26
C THR A 565 13.54 19.87 8.57
N ALA A 566 13.29 18.71 7.95
CA ALA A 566 12.03 18.41 7.28
C ALA A 566 11.75 16.89 7.24
N VAL A 567 10.48 16.51 7.37
CA VAL A 567 10.04 15.13 7.15
C VAL A 567 9.94 14.87 5.65
N THR A 568 10.79 13.96 5.18
CA THR A 568 10.81 13.48 3.79
C THR A 568 10.68 11.96 3.77
N PRO A 569 10.34 11.33 2.64
CA PRO A 569 10.24 9.87 2.55
C PRO A 569 11.50 9.12 3.05
N THR A 570 12.67 9.72 2.84
CA THR A 570 13.96 9.12 3.21
C THR A 570 14.46 9.50 4.62
N LYS A 571 13.88 10.55 5.24
CA LYS A 571 14.31 11.08 6.55
C LYS A 571 13.22 11.01 7.62
N ALA A 572 12.06 10.44 7.29
CA ALA A 572 10.99 10.23 8.26
C ALA A 572 11.46 9.25 9.35
N ASN A 573 11.50 9.70 10.59
CA ASN A 573 12.03 8.93 11.71
C ASN A 573 11.01 8.88 12.86
N PRO A 574 10.12 7.88 12.88
CA PRO A 574 9.17 7.69 13.98
C PRO A 574 9.87 7.10 15.21
N LYS A 575 9.76 7.78 16.35
CA LYS A 575 10.30 7.31 17.64
C LYS A 575 9.19 7.22 18.67
N MET A 576 9.01 6.05 19.29
CA MET A 576 8.12 5.91 20.44
C MET A 576 8.74 6.61 21.66
N GLN A 577 7.94 7.42 22.34
CA GLN A 577 8.35 8.19 23.52
C GLN A 577 7.82 7.58 24.81
N THR A 578 6.52 7.36 24.88
CA THR A 578 5.89 6.78 26.06
C THR A 578 4.87 5.69 25.71
N SER A 579 4.47 4.89 26.70
CA SER A 579 3.51 3.77 26.54
C SER A 579 2.26 3.98 27.41
N ARG A 580 1.77 5.21 27.49
CA ARG A 580 0.63 5.59 28.35
C ARG A 580 -0.70 5.47 27.64
N GLY A 581 -0.71 5.81 26.34
CA GLY A 581 -1.89 5.83 25.50
C GLY A 581 -2.83 6.99 25.79
N THR A 582 -3.61 7.38 24.81
CA THR A 582 -4.60 8.46 24.90
C THR A 582 -6.02 7.92 24.75
N THR A 583 -6.99 8.74 25.17
CA THR A 583 -8.41 8.54 24.88
C THR A 583 -8.83 9.32 23.63
N ASN A 584 -10.09 9.18 23.26
CA ASN A 584 -10.72 9.94 22.19
C ASN A 584 -10.88 11.47 22.50
N VAL A 585 -10.61 11.91 23.73
CA VAL A 585 -10.65 13.34 24.07
C VAL A 585 -9.54 14.08 23.33
N ILE A 586 -9.89 15.16 22.63
CA ILE A 586 -8.95 15.94 21.80
C ILE A 586 -7.89 16.56 22.70
N PRO A 587 -6.60 16.29 22.43
CA PRO A 587 -5.48 16.91 23.16
C PRO A 587 -5.43 18.42 22.95
N LEU A 588 -4.90 19.14 23.92
CA LEU A 588 -4.67 20.57 23.85
C LEU A 588 -3.18 20.86 23.79
N SER A 589 -2.76 21.71 22.85
CA SER A 589 -1.43 22.26 22.80
C SER A 589 -1.39 23.61 23.50
N ILE A 590 -0.61 23.72 24.58
CA ILE A 590 -0.50 24.94 25.38
C ILE A 590 0.96 25.18 25.76
N GLY A 591 1.56 26.23 25.25
CA GLY A 591 2.92 26.66 25.61
C GLY A 591 3.99 25.60 25.34
N GLY A 592 3.91 24.90 24.20
CA GLY A 592 4.86 23.83 23.83
C GLY A 592 4.66 22.53 24.61
N ARG A 593 3.49 22.35 25.22
CA ARG A 593 3.10 21.12 25.90
C ARG A 593 1.81 20.59 25.32
N VAL A 594 1.75 19.28 25.10
CA VAL A 594 0.53 18.57 24.74
C VAL A 594 -0.13 18.04 26.00
N ILE A 595 -1.33 18.53 26.30
CA ILE A 595 -2.13 18.06 27.44
C ILE A 595 -3.17 17.08 26.90
N PHE A 596 -3.22 15.87 27.47
CA PHE A 596 -4.10 14.80 27.01
C PHE A 596 -4.66 13.95 28.15
N VAL A 597 -5.76 13.28 27.90
CA VAL A 597 -6.36 12.32 28.82
C VAL A 597 -5.78 10.95 28.52
N GLN A 598 -5.11 10.37 29.52
CA GLN A 598 -4.50 9.04 29.40
C GLN A 598 -5.58 7.97 29.14
N HIS A 599 -5.19 6.92 28.42
CA HIS A 599 -6.05 5.74 28.21
C HIS A 599 -6.70 5.29 29.53
N ARG A 600 -8.00 4.95 29.50
CA ARG A 600 -8.91 4.70 30.61
C ARG A 600 -9.51 5.94 31.30
N GLY A 601 -9.21 7.16 30.84
CA GLY A 601 -9.97 8.37 31.17
C GLY A 601 -9.87 8.91 32.61
N LYS A 602 -8.85 8.47 33.40
CA LYS A 602 -8.73 8.86 34.81
C LYS A 602 -7.56 9.79 35.13
N THR A 603 -6.74 10.10 34.16
CA THR A 603 -5.50 10.87 34.40
C THR A 603 -5.32 11.85 33.26
N VAL A 604 -5.16 13.12 33.60
CA VAL A 604 -4.73 14.17 32.66
C VAL A 604 -3.21 14.30 32.77
N ARG A 605 -2.54 14.21 31.62
CA ARG A 605 -1.08 14.34 31.55
C ARG A 605 -0.69 15.48 30.65
N ASP A 606 0.50 16.03 30.94
CA ASP A 606 1.22 16.80 29.94
C ASP A 606 2.28 15.94 29.24
N MET A 607 2.75 16.37 28.10
CA MET A 607 3.86 15.82 27.36
C MET A 607 4.63 16.98 26.74
N GLN A 608 5.93 17.07 27.02
CA GLN A 608 6.81 18.10 26.45
C GLN A 608 8.20 17.51 26.21
N TYR A 609 8.92 18.10 25.27
CA TYR A 609 10.32 17.78 25.04
C TYR A 609 11.19 18.21 26.23
N ARG A 610 12.07 17.33 26.68
CA ARG A 610 13.07 17.59 27.72
C ARG A 610 14.46 17.44 27.14
N PHE A 611 15.19 18.52 27.07
CA PHE A 611 16.54 18.54 26.51
C PHE A 611 17.52 17.64 27.27
N GLU A 612 17.39 17.54 28.60
CA GLU A 612 18.30 16.76 29.46
C GLU A 612 18.22 15.23 29.16
N SER A 613 17.09 14.74 28.72
CA SER A 613 16.86 13.33 28.40
C SER A 613 16.74 13.05 26.91
N ASP A 614 16.80 14.10 26.06
CA ASP A 614 16.52 14.03 24.62
C ASP A 614 15.26 13.21 24.31
N SER A 615 14.22 13.48 25.05
CA SER A 615 12.96 12.71 24.95
C SER A 615 11.74 13.54 25.35
N TYR A 616 10.59 13.13 24.87
CA TYR A 616 9.32 13.66 25.34
C TYR A 616 8.87 12.87 26.57
N ASP A 617 8.59 13.56 27.67
CA ASP A 617 8.03 12.99 28.88
C ASP A 617 7.07 13.99 29.53
N GLY A 618 6.31 13.54 30.50
CA GLY A 618 5.36 14.40 31.17
C GLY A 618 4.82 13.86 32.48
N ALA A 619 4.27 14.78 33.26
CA ALA A 619 3.75 14.54 34.57
C ALA A 619 2.25 14.17 34.56
N ASP A 620 1.80 13.57 35.64
CA ASP A 620 0.38 13.43 35.97
C ASP A 620 -0.10 14.74 36.60
N LEU A 621 -0.90 15.50 35.85
CA LEU A 621 -1.44 16.78 36.33
C LEU A 621 -2.56 16.59 37.34
N THR A 622 -3.17 15.41 37.40
CA THR A 622 -4.26 15.06 38.30
C THR A 622 -3.80 14.26 39.52
N LEU A 623 -2.49 14.20 39.76
CA LEU A 623 -1.93 13.36 40.85
C LEU A 623 -2.54 13.65 42.22
N LEU A 624 -2.77 14.93 42.53
CA LEU A 624 -3.36 15.36 43.81
C LEU A 624 -4.88 15.60 43.75
N ALA A 625 -5.49 15.47 42.58
CA ALA A 625 -6.91 15.78 42.31
C ALA A 625 -7.64 14.66 41.54
N LYS A 626 -7.40 13.39 41.93
CA LYS A 626 -7.98 12.22 41.23
C LYS A 626 -9.49 12.03 41.38
N HIS A 627 -10.13 12.83 42.20
CA HIS A 627 -11.58 12.82 42.41
C HIS A 627 -12.35 13.68 41.40
N ILE A 628 -11.66 14.57 40.66
CA ILE A 628 -12.24 15.45 39.64
C ILE A 628 -12.50 14.71 38.34
#